data_02a72ae115b17cee0051a9725e2ad7d2
#
_entry.id   02a72ae115b17cee0051a9725e2ad7d2
#
_cell.length_a   1.000
_cell.length_b   1.000
_cell.length_c   1.000
_cell.angle_alpha   90.00
_cell.angle_beta   90.00
_cell.angle_gamma   90.00
#
_symmetry.space_group_name_H-M   'P 1'
#
loop_
_entity.id
_entity.type
_entity.pdbx_description
1 polymer ?
#
loop_
_entity_poly.entity_id
_entity_poly.type
_entity_poly.pdbx_seq_one_letter_code
_entity_poly.pdbx_strand_id
1 'polypeptide(L)'
;MIPVSFMRLERADSSSIQVAVIDADGEVLGIYRKTHIPDDHYYQEKFYFTPGNTGFKAFKTRYATIGVGICWDQWFPETARGMALKGAEILFYPTAIGSEPILECDSMPHWRRCMTGHAACNLMPVVAANRIAQRRLYRVQKTETRALH
;
A
#
# COMPACT_ATOMS: atom_id res chain seq x y z
N MET A 1 16.43 10.88 -1.02
CA MET A 1 15.39 10.27 -0.14
C MET A 1 14.69 9.17 -0.91
N ILE A 2 14.53 7.99 -0.30
CA ILE A 2 13.92 6.81 -0.93
C ILE A 2 12.99 6.12 0.09
N PRO A 3 11.69 5.96 -0.19
CA PRO A 3 10.83 5.04 0.55
C PRO A 3 11.06 3.60 0.06
N VAL A 4 11.44 2.70 0.96
CA VAL A 4 11.70 1.29 0.65
C VAL A 4 10.66 0.41 1.33
N SER A 5 9.83 -0.28 0.53
CA SER A 5 8.83 -1.23 1.03
C SER A 5 9.44 -2.60 1.29
N PHE A 6 9.09 -3.22 2.40
CA PHE A 6 9.49 -4.57 2.76
C PHE A 6 8.47 -5.25 3.65
N MET A 7 8.55 -6.58 3.74
CA MET A 7 7.77 -7.37 4.70
C MET A 7 8.65 -7.76 5.87
N ARG A 8 8.12 -7.70 7.07
CA ARG A 8 8.80 -8.12 8.29
C ARG A 8 7.98 -9.10 9.08
N LEU A 9 8.58 -10.23 9.42
CA LEU A 9 8.09 -11.15 10.44
C LEU A 9 8.44 -10.56 11.82
N GLU A 10 7.45 -10.23 12.63
CA GLU A 10 7.67 -9.61 13.93
C GLU A 10 7.67 -10.63 15.07
N ARG A 11 6.85 -11.69 14.94
CA ARG A 11 6.78 -12.86 15.83
C ARG A 11 6.36 -14.07 15.00
N ALA A 12 6.36 -15.27 15.60
CA ALA A 12 5.95 -16.50 14.92
C ALA A 12 4.58 -16.40 14.22
N ASP A 13 3.66 -15.58 14.76
CA ASP A 13 2.28 -15.48 14.33
C ASP A 13 1.88 -14.10 13.78
N SER A 14 2.82 -13.18 13.60
CA SER A 14 2.50 -11.83 13.10
C SER A 14 3.54 -11.30 12.14
N SER A 15 3.07 -10.87 10.97
CA SER A 15 3.87 -10.19 9.96
C SER A 15 3.28 -8.83 9.65
N SER A 16 4.09 -7.86 9.25
CA SER A 16 3.63 -6.55 8.82
C SER A 16 4.28 -6.13 7.51
N ILE A 17 3.52 -5.37 6.71
CA ILE A 17 4.03 -4.69 5.52
C ILE A 17 4.51 -3.31 5.97
N GLN A 18 5.76 -2.98 5.66
CA GLN A 18 6.42 -1.79 6.18
C GLN A 18 7.07 -0.98 5.05
N VAL A 19 7.24 0.32 5.31
CA VAL A 19 8.12 1.19 4.53
C VAL A 19 9.12 1.84 5.47
N ALA A 20 10.40 1.72 5.16
CA ALA A 20 11.45 2.54 5.75
C ALA A 20 11.66 3.79 4.88
N VAL A 21 11.74 4.95 5.50
CA VAL A 21 12.11 6.20 4.83
C VAL A 21 13.58 6.46 5.08
N ILE A 22 14.36 6.50 4.00
CA ILE A 22 15.82 6.72 4.02
C ILE A 22 16.09 8.09 3.44
N ASP A 23 16.78 8.95 4.15
CA ASP A 23 17.12 10.30 3.71
C ASP A 23 18.31 10.29 2.73
N ALA A 24 18.70 11.45 2.25
CA ALA A 24 19.73 11.63 1.22
C ALA A 24 21.15 11.24 1.68
N ASP A 25 21.41 11.27 2.97
CA ASP A 25 22.67 10.85 3.61
C ASP A 25 22.70 9.35 3.98
N GLY A 26 21.59 8.63 3.73
CA GLY A 26 21.45 7.21 4.06
C GLY A 26 20.88 6.95 5.46
N GLU A 27 20.56 7.98 6.24
CA GLU A 27 19.90 7.81 7.54
C GLU A 27 18.48 7.27 7.39
N VAL A 28 18.11 6.29 8.23
CA VAL A 28 16.74 5.76 8.32
C VAL A 28 15.94 6.64 9.27
N LEU A 29 15.10 7.52 8.71
CA LEU A 29 14.27 8.45 9.48
C LEU A 29 13.15 7.76 10.26
N GLY A 30 12.79 6.56 9.88
CA GLY A 30 11.82 5.75 10.57
C GLY A 30 11.04 4.80 9.69
N ILE A 31 10.05 4.15 10.29
CA ILE A 31 9.24 3.10 9.67
C ILE A 31 7.76 3.47 9.79
N TYR A 32 7.02 3.29 8.70
CA TYR A 32 5.58 3.23 8.67
C TYR A 32 5.13 1.78 8.43
N ARG A 33 4.11 1.33 9.17
CA ARG A 33 3.47 0.04 8.97
C ARG A 33 2.10 0.23 8.34
N LYS A 34 1.82 -0.53 7.28
CA LYS A 34 0.57 -0.48 6.52
C LYS A 34 -0.63 -0.63 7.47
N THR A 35 -1.48 0.39 7.52
CA THR A 35 -2.63 0.43 8.42
C THR A 35 -3.79 -0.41 7.89
N HIS A 36 -4.11 -0.29 6.59
CA HIS A 36 -5.24 -0.95 5.98
C HIS A 36 -4.79 -2.18 5.21
N ILE A 37 -5.18 -3.35 5.68
CA ILE A 37 -4.83 -4.63 5.07
C ILE A 37 -6.05 -5.14 4.29
N PRO A 38 -5.94 -5.36 2.96
CA PRO A 38 -7.03 -5.89 2.17
C PRO A 38 -7.34 -7.35 2.50
N ASP A 39 -8.61 -7.70 2.31
CA ASP A 39 -9.10 -9.07 2.42
C ASP A 39 -10.18 -9.29 1.37
N ASP A 40 -9.76 -9.36 0.13
CA ASP A 40 -10.63 -9.56 -1.00
C ASP A 40 -10.11 -10.68 -1.91
N HIS A 41 -10.95 -11.11 -2.83
CA HIS A 41 -10.58 -12.17 -3.77
C HIS A 41 -9.30 -11.77 -4.53
N TYR A 42 -8.30 -12.64 -4.51
CA TYR A 42 -6.91 -12.42 -4.99
C TYR A 42 -6.05 -11.44 -4.17
N TYR A 43 -6.57 -10.83 -3.10
CA TYR A 43 -5.86 -9.92 -2.20
C TYR A 43 -6.04 -10.31 -0.73
N GLN A 44 -5.82 -11.58 -0.40
CA GLN A 44 -6.01 -12.14 0.95
C GLN A 44 -4.82 -11.80 1.86
N GLU A 45 -4.47 -10.54 1.95
CA GLU A 45 -3.33 -10.10 2.75
C GLU A 45 -3.57 -10.32 4.25
N LYS A 46 -4.82 -10.23 4.74
CA LYS A 46 -5.15 -10.46 6.16
C LYS A 46 -4.80 -11.85 6.68
N PHE A 47 -4.65 -12.83 5.79
CA PHE A 47 -4.20 -14.16 6.19
C PHE A 47 -2.73 -14.14 6.65
N TYR A 48 -1.91 -13.23 6.12
CA TYR A 48 -0.48 -13.17 6.36
C TYR A 48 -0.06 -11.99 7.23
N PHE A 49 -0.83 -10.89 7.21
CA PHE A 49 -0.42 -9.61 7.77
C PHE A 49 -1.44 -9.03 8.73
N THR A 50 -0.92 -8.44 9.79
CA THR A 50 -1.71 -7.67 10.75
C THR A 50 -1.68 -6.17 10.41
N PRO A 51 -2.75 -5.41 10.74
CA PRO A 51 -2.76 -3.97 10.61
C PRO A 51 -1.60 -3.32 11.37
N GLY A 52 -1.00 -2.30 10.76
CA GLY A 52 0.10 -1.56 11.37
C GLY A 52 -0.35 -0.75 12.59
N ASN A 53 0.56 -0.62 13.55
CA ASN A 53 0.33 0.08 14.82
C ASN A 53 1.14 1.37 14.97
N THR A 54 1.76 1.87 13.89
CA THR A 54 2.57 3.10 13.91
C THR A 54 1.75 4.38 13.86
N GLY A 55 0.47 4.27 13.50
CA GLY A 55 -0.34 5.41 13.09
C GLY A 55 0.21 6.07 11.82
N PHE A 56 -0.49 7.08 11.32
CA PHE A 56 -0.02 7.88 10.18
C PHE A 56 1.16 8.75 10.60
N LYS A 57 2.18 8.83 9.73
CA LYS A 57 3.43 9.56 10.00
C LYS A 57 3.76 10.51 8.87
N ALA A 58 4.40 11.64 9.23
CA ALA A 58 5.14 12.47 8.32
C ALA A 58 6.62 12.44 8.71
N PHE A 59 7.50 12.32 7.73
CA PHE A 59 8.94 12.20 7.91
C PHE A 59 9.62 13.45 7.37
N LYS A 60 10.31 14.17 8.23
CA LYS A 60 11.08 15.35 7.82
C LYS A 60 12.40 14.91 7.20
N THR A 61 12.49 15.03 5.88
CA THR A 61 13.71 14.77 5.13
C THR A 61 14.50 16.07 4.92
N ARG A 62 15.67 15.97 4.33
CA ARG A 62 16.49 17.15 3.95
C ARG A 62 15.77 18.12 3.01
N TYR A 63 14.82 17.64 2.19
CA TYR A 63 14.22 18.42 1.10
C TYR A 63 12.76 18.78 1.32
N ALA A 64 12.00 17.94 2.01
CA ALA A 64 10.58 18.11 2.27
C ALA A 64 10.12 17.22 3.41
N THR A 65 8.99 17.54 4.00
CA THR A 65 8.28 16.61 4.89
C THR A 65 7.39 15.71 4.06
N ILE A 66 7.55 14.39 4.17
CA ILE A 66 6.83 13.43 3.34
C ILE A 66 5.92 12.52 4.16
N GLY A 67 4.78 12.16 3.57
CA GLY A 67 3.94 11.06 4.04
C GLY A 67 4.12 9.84 3.13
N VAL A 68 4.00 8.63 3.68
CA VAL A 68 4.04 7.39 2.90
C VAL A 68 2.93 6.47 3.36
N GLY A 69 1.92 6.26 2.50
CA GLY A 69 0.91 5.21 2.68
C GLY A 69 1.24 4.02 1.78
N ILE A 70 0.80 2.82 2.15
CA ILE A 70 1.14 1.60 1.40
C ILE A 70 -0.10 1.02 0.73
N CYS A 71 -0.10 0.96 -0.61
CA CYS A 71 -1.07 0.25 -1.45
C CYS A 71 -2.53 0.51 -1.00
N TRP A 72 -3.18 -0.40 -0.27
CA TRP A 72 -4.57 -0.31 0.17
C TRP A 72 -4.89 0.95 0.99
N ASP A 73 -3.90 1.54 1.69
CA ASP A 73 -4.04 2.82 2.39
C ASP A 73 -4.51 3.96 1.47
N GLN A 74 -4.23 3.86 0.17
CA GLN A 74 -4.61 4.87 -0.83
C GLN A 74 -6.11 5.05 -1.02
N TRP A 75 -6.93 4.06 -0.63
CA TRP A 75 -8.38 4.12 -0.75
C TRP A 75 -9.05 4.87 0.40
N PHE A 76 -8.30 5.14 1.47
CA PHE A 76 -8.81 5.75 2.70
C PHE A 76 -8.40 7.23 2.78
N PRO A 77 -9.37 8.18 2.67
CA PRO A 77 -9.08 9.62 2.78
C PRO A 77 -8.37 9.99 4.08
N GLU A 78 -8.61 9.25 5.15
CA GLU A 78 -8.00 9.44 6.46
C GLU A 78 -6.48 9.32 6.41
N THR A 79 -5.94 8.43 5.55
CA THR A 79 -4.49 8.27 5.37
C THR A 79 -3.87 9.56 4.83
N ALA A 80 -4.41 10.08 3.72
CA ALA A 80 -3.91 11.31 3.11
C ALA A 80 -4.08 12.52 4.04
N ARG A 81 -5.28 12.68 4.62
CA ARG A 81 -5.59 13.80 5.52
C ARG A 81 -4.77 13.71 6.81
N GLY A 82 -4.65 12.54 7.41
CA GLY A 82 -3.89 12.33 8.63
C GLY A 82 -2.40 12.66 8.47
N MET A 83 -1.82 12.35 7.30
CA MET A 83 -0.42 12.73 6.99
C MET A 83 -0.28 14.22 6.68
N ALA A 84 -1.23 14.80 5.95
CA ALA A 84 -1.27 16.25 5.70
C ALA A 84 -1.33 17.06 6.99
N LEU A 85 -2.20 16.68 7.93
CA LEU A 85 -2.32 17.34 9.24
C LEU A 85 -1.06 17.18 10.11
N LYS A 86 -0.19 16.22 9.81
CA LYS A 86 1.13 16.05 10.42
C LYS A 86 2.23 16.82 9.69
N GLY A 87 1.87 17.63 8.71
CA GLY A 87 2.78 18.50 7.99
C GLY A 87 3.42 17.86 6.75
N ALA A 88 2.87 16.77 6.24
CA ALA A 88 3.36 16.22 4.96
C ALA A 88 3.12 17.23 3.83
N GLU A 89 4.16 17.48 3.05
CA GLU A 89 4.18 18.35 1.86
C GLU A 89 4.07 17.54 0.57
N ILE A 90 4.42 16.24 0.61
CA ILE A 90 4.34 15.30 -0.50
C ILE A 90 3.88 13.96 0.06
N LEU A 91 2.97 13.29 -0.64
CA LEU A 91 2.47 11.97 -0.25
C LEU A 91 2.88 10.91 -1.27
N PHE A 92 3.46 9.81 -0.79
CA PHE A 92 3.88 8.67 -1.61
C PHE A 92 2.99 7.45 -1.34
N TYR A 93 2.61 6.75 -2.43
CA TYR A 93 1.89 5.48 -2.38
C TYR A 93 2.61 4.42 -3.22
N PRO A 94 3.58 3.68 -2.66
CA PRO A 94 4.06 2.46 -3.28
C PRO A 94 2.93 1.43 -3.31
N THR A 95 2.67 0.85 -4.50
CA THR A 95 1.45 0.08 -4.72
C THR A 95 1.68 -1.13 -5.63
N ALA A 96 0.83 -2.16 -5.51
CA ALA A 96 0.80 -3.33 -6.37
C ALA A 96 -0.65 -3.75 -6.61
N ILE A 97 -1.35 -2.99 -7.46
CA ILE A 97 -2.75 -3.22 -7.83
C ILE A 97 -2.89 -3.44 -9.35
N GLY A 98 -4.05 -3.91 -9.75
CA GLY A 98 -4.45 -4.06 -11.15
C GLY A 98 -5.97 -4.09 -11.25
N SER A 99 -6.49 -4.16 -12.47
CA SER A 99 -7.91 -4.39 -12.71
C SER A 99 -8.31 -5.77 -12.20
N GLU A 100 -9.50 -5.85 -11.60
CA GLU A 100 -10.03 -7.10 -11.06
C GLU A 100 -10.46 -8.03 -12.20
N PRO A 101 -9.88 -9.24 -12.31
CA PRO A 101 -10.19 -10.16 -13.40
C PRO A 101 -11.66 -10.61 -13.42
N ILE A 102 -12.32 -10.59 -12.24
CA ILE A 102 -13.72 -11.05 -12.09
C ILE A 102 -14.70 -9.99 -12.56
N LEU A 103 -14.37 -8.71 -12.35
CA LEU A 103 -15.28 -7.61 -12.67
C LEU A 103 -15.20 -7.16 -14.13
N GLU A 104 -14.24 -7.68 -14.89
CA GLU A 104 -14.00 -7.33 -16.31
C GLU A 104 -13.99 -5.80 -16.55
N CYS A 105 -13.51 -5.03 -15.57
CA CYS A 105 -13.49 -3.58 -15.63
C CYS A 105 -12.08 -3.01 -15.50
N ASP A 106 -11.81 -1.92 -16.20
CA ASP A 106 -10.58 -1.14 -16.00
C ASP A 106 -10.71 -0.27 -14.76
N SER A 107 -9.96 -0.60 -13.73
CA SER A 107 -9.96 0.14 -12.46
C SER A 107 -9.08 1.41 -12.49
N MET A 108 -8.27 1.61 -13.52
CA MET A 108 -7.34 2.73 -13.60
C MET A 108 -8.02 4.11 -13.52
N PRO A 109 -9.15 4.38 -14.21
CA PRO A 109 -9.83 5.67 -14.09
C PRO A 109 -10.33 5.96 -12.67
N HIS A 110 -10.79 4.96 -11.94
CA HIS A 110 -11.20 5.09 -10.55
C HIS A 110 -10.00 5.40 -9.64
N TRP A 111 -8.94 4.62 -9.77
CA TRP A 111 -7.70 4.84 -9.04
C TRP A 111 -7.14 6.26 -9.25
N ARG A 112 -7.09 6.72 -10.50
CA ARG A 112 -6.62 8.08 -10.83
C ARG A 112 -7.48 9.15 -10.16
N ARG A 113 -8.81 8.99 -10.12
CA ARG A 113 -9.71 9.95 -9.43
C ARG A 113 -9.42 10.02 -7.94
N CYS A 114 -9.19 8.89 -7.27
CA CYS A 114 -8.83 8.86 -5.86
C CYS A 114 -7.52 9.60 -5.60
N MET A 115 -6.47 9.32 -6.37
CA MET A 115 -5.18 10.00 -6.23
C MET A 115 -5.29 11.50 -6.47
N THR A 116 -6.01 11.91 -7.52
CA THR A 116 -6.27 13.33 -7.81
C THR A 116 -7.09 13.98 -6.69
N GLY A 117 -8.08 13.27 -6.14
CA GLY A 117 -8.88 13.75 -5.01
C GLY A 117 -8.02 14.01 -3.77
N HIS A 118 -7.12 13.10 -3.42
CA HIS A 118 -6.21 13.30 -2.29
C HIS A 118 -5.28 14.51 -2.51
N ALA A 119 -4.74 14.67 -3.72
CA ALA A 119 -3.90 15.82 -4.05
C ALA A 119 -4.68 17.14 -3.93
N ALA A 120 -5.87 17.22 -4.53
CA ALA A 120 -6.71 18.40 -4.52
C ALA A 120 -7.21 18.77 -3.11
N CYS A 121 -7.74 17.80 -2.37
CA CYS A 121 -8.30 18.04 -1.03
C CYS A 121 -7.25 18.42 0.04
N ASN A 122 -5.99 18.08 -0.19
CA ASN A 122 -4.91 18.37 0.76
C ASN A 122 -3.90 19.39 0.23
N LEU A 123 -4.10 19.91 -0.99
CA LEU A 123 -3.22 20.91 -1.66
C LEU A 123 -1.75 20.46 -1.67
N MET A 124 -1.51 19.17 -1.91
CA MET A 124 -0.14 18.61 -1.96
C MET A 124 0.01 17.60 -3.10
N PRO A 125 1.22 17.47 -3.68
CA PRO A 125 1.52 16.43 -4.65
C PRO A 125 1.32 15.03 -4.10
N VAL A 126 0.75 14.14 -4.92
CA VAL A 126 0.64 12.71 -4.66
C VAL A 126 1.43 11.95 -5.70
N VAL A 127 2.37 11.13 -5.25
CA VAL A 127 3.24 10.29 -6.08
C VAL A 127 2.86 8.83 -5.84
N ALA A 128 2.21 8.21 -6.82
CA ALA A 128 1.84 6.82 -6.74
C ALA A 128 2.66 6.00 -7.73
N ALA A 129 3.33 4.97 -7.23
CA ALA A 129 4.11 4.02 -8.03
C ALA A 129 3.44 2.66 -7.99
N ASN A 130 3.19 2.07 -9.17
CA ASN A 130 2.63 0.75 -9.30
C ASN A 130 3.63 -0.19 -9.98
N ARG A 131 3.51 -1.50 -9.73
CA ARG A 131 4.29 -2.51 -10.43
C ARG A 131 3.92 -2.55 -11.92
N ILE A 132 4.90 -2.90 -12.74
CA ILE A 132 4.72 -3.22 -14.16
C ILE A 132 4.88 -4.74 -14.30
N ALA A 133 3.76 -5.50 -14.25
CA ALA A 133 3.77 -6.95 -14.46
C ALA A 133 2.35 -7.48 -14.73
N GLN A 134 2.25 -8.54 -15.52
CA GLN A 134 1.05 -9.36 -15.59
C GLN A 134 1.07 -10.40 -14.49
N ARG A 135 0.02 -10.45 -13.66
CA ARG A 135 -0.19 -11.53 -12.71
C ARG A 135 -0.88 -12.69 -13.42
N ARG A 136 -0.17 -13.80 -13.64
CA ARG A 136 -0.81 -15.04 -14.09
C ARG A 136 -1.40 -15.74 -12.88
N LEU A 137 -2.72 -15.83 -12.83
CA LEU A 137 -3.41 -16.62 -11.82
C LEU A 137 -3.49 -18.06 -12.34
N TYR A 138 -2.79 -18.96 -11.68
CA TYR A 138 -2.96 -20.39 -11.97
C TYR A 138 -4.22 -20.88 -11.24
N ARG A 139 -5.23 -21.30 -12.03
CA ARG A 139 -6.37 -22.01 -11.48
C ARG A 139 -5.86 -23.38 -11.02
N VAL A 140 -5.86 -23.63 -9.72
CA VAL A 140 -5.71 -25.01 -9.22
C VAL A 140 -6.95 -25.75 -9.68
N GLN A 141 -6.81 -26.64 -10.66
CA GLN A 141 -7.88 -27.56 -11.03
C GLN A 141 -8.17 -28.43 -9.79
N LYS A 142 -9.39 -28.33 -9.25
CA LYS A 142 -9.87 -29.33 -8.30
C LYS A 142 -9.84 -30.65 -9.03
N THR A 143 -8.94 -31.55 -8.65
CA THR A 143 -8.98 -32.94 -9.05
C THR A 143 -10.26 -33.51 -8.43
N GLU A 144 -11.29 -33.72 -9.23
CA GLU A 144 -12.45 -34.50 -8.81
C GLU A 144 -11.96 -35.91 -8.52
N THR A 145 -11.90 -36.25 -7.26
CA THR A 145 -11.71 -37.64 -6.82
C THR A 145 -12.98 -38.38 -7.21
N ARG A 146 -12.97 -39.04 -8.36
CA ARG A 146 -14.01 -40.03 -8.69
C ARG A 146 -13.94 -41.10 -7.61
N ALA A 147 -14.93 -41.13 -6.74
CA ALA A 147 -15.20 -42.27 -5.91
C ALA A 147 -15.61 -43.44 -6.85
N LEU A 148 -14.78 -44.43 -6.93
CA LEU A 148 -15.14 -45.73 -7.52
C LEU A 148 -16.07 -46.43 -6.53
N HIS A 149 -17.31 -46.66 -6.94
CA HIS A 149 -18.23 -47.59 -6.34
C HIS A 149 -17.94 -48.99 -6.87
#